data_c533e835c01ffc06d4cc62e987bd1fac
#
_entry.id   c533e835c01ffc06d4cc62e987bd1fac
#
_cell.length_a   1.000
_cell.length_b   1.000
_cell.length_c   1.000
_cell.angle_alpha   90.00
_cell.angle_beta   90.00
_cell.angle_gamma   90.00
#
_symmetry.space_group_name_H-M   'P 1'
#
loop_
_entity.id
_entity.type
_entity.pdbx_description
1 polymer ?
#
loop_
_entity_poly.entity_id
_entity_poly.type
_entity_poly.pdbx_seq_one_letter_code
_entity_poly.pdbx_strand_id
1 'polypeptide(L)'
;AQPSPVLFLQFPLVGHPAYSYLERMQTAGSLPLLSSSQPYLGHLRHPVRLRDNVRLRCEDRRYLAESAAAMRIIGRDYVSEYESGWTRLRQSAGLADRRWAWLFGDGFHLASWRYDTTFSVSVHPVYGLEVVETDDARGTITRFTGGARVEGGYARRLHFMVDFRDQTESGNGPYLNDSLGRGRLYEDRWGAVSLEGGSSTSYDISESFLQYYGRDLSVAAGRGRFRWGPARQGSLFLNSQMSPFDYVRFDAVLENDRAQGVFYTFLCGSLESQLVAETLYVSPGGRPRTLNPQKFLSAQRLEVRPRANLLFGFSQGVIYGDRGVQLGYLTPLNFLYSVQHSNDDKDNLVLGFDANWRPVRGVRLYGEAFFDDIVVSALTTSSGSNKSAYTAGVHLAGVRGFASHFDGGIEYSKIRPFVYSHVFAVNAYTHWTSPLGYTLEPNSEFITAELRGTFYPLQVRLCAWRQNHGSVGGSIYEPLNDAAKDDLYPFLAGDVVHATRIGGSVEWEALPNLRLRIEGNHCERTGSDNRLEWRGGFAWNL
;
A
#
# COMPACT_ATOMS: atom_id res chain seq x y z
N ALA A 1 -27.10 30.47 7.38
CA ALA A 1 -25.87 29.79 6.96
C ALA A 1 -26.25 28.38 6.54
N GLN A 2 -26.20 28.07 5.25
CA GLN A 2 -26.36 26.70 4.81
C GLN A 2 -25.15 25.92 5.35
N PRO A 3 -25.34 24.72 5.94
CA PRO A 3 -24.23 23.91 6.36
C PRO A 3 -23.39 23.57 5.12
N SER A 4 -22.10 23.87 5.19
CA SER A 4 -21.14 23.49 4.16
C SER A 4 -21.33 22.00 3.85
N PRO A 5 -21.38 21.58 2.60
CA PRO A 5 -21.55 20.18 2.26
C PRO A 5 -20.39 19.40 2.89
N VAL A 6 -20.75 18.43 3.73
CA VAL A 6 -19.78 17.46 4.27
C VAL A 6 -19.22 16.72 3.06
N LEU A 7 -17.95 16.91 2.82
CA LEU A 7 -17.25 16.28 1.72
C LEU A 7 -16.80 14.89 2.14
N PHE A 8 -17.30 13.89 1.43
CA PHE A 8 -16.84 12.52 1.54
C PHE A 8 -15.61 12.34 0.63
N LEU A 9 -14.49 12.03 1.23
CA LEU A 9 -13.31 11.61 0.51
C LEU A 9 -13.48 10.15 0.12
N GLN A 10 -13.73 9.92 -1.15
CA GLN A 10 -13.57 8.61 -1.73
C GLN A 10 -12.08 8.46 -2.05
N PHE A 11 -11.33 7.84 -1.13
CA PHE A 11 -9.91 7.65 -1.35
C PHE A 11 -9.67 6.50 -2.32
N PRO A 12 -8.73 6.69 -3.24
CA PRO A 12 -8.32 5.66 -4.16
C PRO A 12 -7.68 4.49 -3.40
N LEU A 13 -7.60 3.35 -4.06
CA LEU A 13 -6.89 2.17 -3.58
C LEU A 13 -5.46 2.51 -3.13
N VAL A 14 -4.95 1.74 -2.19
CA VAL A 14 -3.57 1.88 -1.71
C VAL A 14 -2.59 1.74 -2.89
N GLY A 15 -1.60 2.61 -2.95
CA GLY A 15 -0.67 2.69 -4.06
C GLY A 15 -1.05 3.69 -5.16
N HIS A 16 -2.24 4.30 -5.10
CA HIS A 16 -2.60 5.36 -6.05
C HIS A 16 -1.68 6.59 -5.90
N PRO A 17 -1.26 7.24 -7.00
CA PRO A 17 -0.38 8.40 -6.97
C PRO A 17 -0.83 9.55 -6.06
N ALA A 18 -2.14 9.72 -5.87
CA ALA A 18 -2.70 10.74 -4.96
C ALA A 18 -2.09 10.68 -3.55
N TYR A 19 -1.74 9.49 -3.03
CA TYR A 19 -1.14 9.36 -1.70
C TYR A 19 0.22 10.08 -1.59
N SER A 20 1.06 10.02 -2.62
CA SER A 20 2.34 10.72 -2.62
C SER A 20 2.18 12.25 -2.62
N TYR A 21 1.14 12.77 -3.28
CA TYR A 21 0.82 14.20 -3.25
C TYR A 21 0.26 14.64 -1.90
N LEU A 22 -0.63 13.85 -1.31
CA LEU A 22 -1.15 14.10 0.04
C LEU A 22 -0.02 14.07 1.07
N GLU A 23 0.90 13.11 0.96
CA GLU A 23 2.08 13.04 1.81
C GLU A 23 2.97 14.29 1.69
N ARG A 24 3.24 14.71 0.46
CA ARG A 24 3.97 15.94 0.20
C ARG A 24 3.27 17.17 0.80
N MET A 25 1.96 17.28 0.65
CA MET A 25 1.17 18.39 1.21
C MET A 25 1.18 18.39 2.75
N GLN A 26 1.11 17.21 3.37
CA GLN A 26 1.29 17.06 4.81
C GLN A 26 2.69 17.55 5.24
N THR A 27 3.74 17.15 4.53
CA THR A 27 5.12 17.58 4.81
C THR A 27 5.31 19.08 4.60
N ALA A 28 4.80 19.65 3.52
CA ALA A 28 4.83 21.08 3.24
C ALA A 28 4.02 21.92 4.24
N GLY A 29 3.16 21.29 5.03
CA GLY A 29 2.32 21.96 6.03
C GLY A 29 1.08 22.63 5.46
N SER A 30 0.67 22.21 4.27
CA SER A 30 -0.58 22.62 3.63
C SER A 30 -1.78 21.87 4.20
N LEU A 31 -1.56 20.62 4.64
CA LEU A 31 -2.52 19.77 5.32
C LEU A 31 -2.05 19.47 6.76
N PRO A 32 -2.99 19.15 7.68
CA PRO A 32 -2.63 18.45 8.92
C PRO A 32 -2.05 17.08 8.57
N LEU A 33 -1.38 16.42 9.51
CA LEU A 33 -1.05 15.00 9.36
C LEU A 33 -2.34 14.19 9.31
N LEU A 34 -2.55 13.46 8.25
CA LEU A 34 -3.68 12.55 8.08
C LEU A 34 -3.43 11.24 8.82
N SER A 35 -4.48 10.45 9.08
CA SER A 35 -4.34 9.08 9.55
C SER A 35 -3.32 8.32 8.72
N SER A 36 -2.51 7.48 9.32
CA SER A 36 -1.59 6.58 8.60
C SER A 36 -2.22 5.21 8.31
N SER A 37 -3.52 5.06 8.54
CA SER A 37 -4.30 3.88 8.13
C SER A 37 -4.84 4.07 6.71
N GLN A 38 -4.31 3.32 5.74
CA GLN A 38 -4.73 3.39 4.34
C GLN A 38 -5.42 2.09 3.90
N PRO A 39 -6.36 2.12 2.95
CA PRO A 39 -6.92 3.33 2.34
C PRO A 39 -7.62 4.20 3.38
N TYR A 40 -7.61 5.52 3.17
CA TYR A 40 -8.33 6.43 4.06
C TYR A 40 -9.84 6.24 3.85
N LEU A 41 -10.44 5.35 4.57
CA LEU A 41 -11.88 5.08 4.50
C LEU A 41 -12.68 5.91 5.51
N GLY A 42 -12.01 6.73 6.29
CA GLY A 42 -12.65 7.55 7.32
C GLY A 42 -13.08 8.93 6.83
N HIS A 43 -13.94 9.56 7.60
CA HIS A 43 -14.42 10.91 7.36
C HIS A 43 -13.29 11.92 7.51
N LEU A 44 -13.05 12.73 6.49
CA LEU A 44 -12.50 14.06 6.72
C LEU A 44 -13.70 14.98 7.03
N ARG A 45 -14.00 15.18 8.30
CA ARG A 45 -15.11 16.04 8.76
C ARG A 45 -14.96 17.48 8.36
N HIS A 46 -13.74 17.93 8.19
CA HIS A 46 -13.48 19.28 7.81
C HIS A 46 -13.04 19.28 6.35
N PRO A 47 -13.69 20.12 5.52
CA PRO A 47 -13.11 20.44 4.24
C PRO A 47 -11.67 20.79 4.55
N VAL A 48 -10.74 20.09 3.90
CA VAL A 48 -9.34 20.41 4.02
C VAL A 48 -9.23 21.87 3.62
N ARG A 49 -9.33 22.78 4.60
CA ARG A 49 -9.08 24.18 4.36
C ARG A 49 -7.61 24.30 4.06
N LEU A 50 -7.31 24.28 2.78
CA LEU A 50 -6.04 24.80 2.31
C LEU A 50 -5.95 26.17 2.93
N ARG A 51 -4.98 26.40 3.81
CA ARG A 51 -4.77 27.73 4.39
C ARG A 51 -4.66 28.72 3.24
N ASP A 52 -5.41 29.80 3.28
CA ASP A 52 -5.66 30.78 2.22
C ASP A 52 -4.42 31.34 1.51
N ASN A 53 -3.22 31.01 1.96
CA ASN A 53 -1.92 31.47 1.45
C ASN A 53 -1.01 30.39 0.87
N VAL A 54 -1.51 29.17 0.62
CA VAL A 54 -0.69 28.10 0.05
C VAL A 54 -0.82 28.12 -1.47
N ARG A 55 0.19 28.61 -2.16
CA ARG A 55 0.33 28.38 -3.61
C ARG A 55 0.65 26.90 -3.81
N LEU A 56 -0.36 26.13 -4.17
CA LEU A 56 -0.19 24.77 -4.64
C LEU A 56 0.51 24.80 -6.00
N ARG A 57 1.37 23.84 -6.27
CA ARG A 57 1.87 23.60 -7.63
C ARG A 57 0.71 23.23 -8.56
N CYS A 58 0.88 23.47 -9.84
CA CYS A 58 -0.12 23.10 -10.84
C CYS A 58 -0.49 21.60 -10.73
N GLU A 59 0.51 20.76 -10.49
CA GLU A 59 0.37 19.32 -10.33
C GLU A 59 -0.39 18.95 -9.05
N ASP A 60 -0.08 19.59 -7.92
CA ASP A 60 -0.80 19.35 -6.66
C ASP A 60 -2.29 19.73 -6.83
N ARG A 61 -2.59 20.83 -7.53
CA ARG A 61 -3.96 21.24 -7.85
C ARG A 61 -4.66 20.23 -8.73
N ARG A 62 -3.96 19.72 -9.73
CA ARG A 62 -4.50 18.74 -10.65
C ARG A 62 -4.85 17.44 -9.96
N TYR A 63 -3.91 16.85 -9.20
CA TYR A 63 -4.18 15.61 -8.47
C TYR A 63 -5.25 15.78 -7.39
N LEU A 64 -5.28 16.94 -6.77
CA LEU A 64 -6.37 17.28 -5.88
C LEU A 64 -7.68 17.46 -6.66
N ALA A 65 -7.66 17.97 -7.88
CA ALA A 65 -8.83 18.10 -8.72
C ALA A 65 -9.29 16.73 -9.27
N GLU A 66 -8.38 15.86 -9.68
CA GLU A 66 -8.68 14.48 -10.06
C GLU A 66 -9.23 13.69 -8.89
N SER A 67 -8.57 13.79 -7.75
CA SER A 67 -9.07 13.25 -6.49
C SER A 67 -10.33 13.98 -6.01
N ALA A 68 -10.52 15.24 -6.31
CA ALA A 68 -11.67 16.06 -5.91
C ALA A 68 -12.82 16.02 -6.90
N ALA A 69 -12.62 15.64 -8.16
CA ALA A 69 -13.73 15.24 -9.03
C ALA A 69 -14.37 13.96 -8.45
N ALA A 70 -13.56 13.05 -7.94
CA ALA A 70 -14.00 11.93 -7.13
C ALA A 70 -14.39 12.35 -5.70
N MET A 71 -13.69 13.30 -5.11
CA MET A 71 -13.75 13.64 -3.69
C MET A 71 -14.41 14.97 -3.37
N ARG A 72 -14.64 15.89 -4.32
CA ARG A 72 -15.20 17.25 -4.11
C ARG A 72 -14.55 18.05 -2.95
N ILE A 73 -13.23 17.89 -2.73
CA ILE A 73 -12.51 18.48 -1.59
C ILE A 73 -12.13 19.93 -1.80
N ILE A 74 -11.98 20.38 -3.03
CA ILE A 74 -11.44 21.69 -3.37
C ILE A 74 -12.55 22.58 -3.86
N GLY A 75 -12.52 23.84 -3.42
CA GLY A 75 -13.46 24.84 -3.87
C GLY A 75 -13.53 24.93 -5.40
N ARG A 76 -14.69 25.27 -5.94
CA ARG A 76 -15.00 25.31 -7.38
C ARG A 76 -13.95 26.04 -8.23
N ASP A 77 -13.24 27.00 -7.66
CA ASP A 77 -12.27 27.84 -8.37
C ASP A 77 -11.02 27.07 -8.84
N TYR A 78 -10.59 26.04 -8.10
CA TYR A 78 -9.44 25.22 -8.50
C TYR A 78 -9.80 24.17 -9.56
N VAL A 79 -11.02 23.64 -9.50
CA VAL A 79 -11.55 22.70 -10.50
C VAL A 79 -11.76 23.42 -11.84
N SER A 80 -12.27 24.65 -11.81
CA SER A 80 -12.50 25.44 -13.05
C SER A 80 -11.21 25.79 -13.80
N GLU A 81 -10.11 26.03 -13.10
CA GLU A 81 -8.81 26.33 -13.72
C GLU A 81 -8.23 25.11 -14.44
N TYR A 82 -8.41 23.93 -13.86
CA TYR A 82 -8.00 22.67 -14.49
C TYR A 82 -8.91 22.29 -15.66
N GLU A 83 -10.22 22.35 -15.48
CA GLU A 83 -11.21 22.12 -16.54
C GLU A 83 -10.97 23.04 -17.75
N SER A 84 -10.61 24.30 -17.51
CA SER A 84 -10.29 25.25 -18.59
C SER A 84 -9.01 24.88 -19.35
N GLY A 85 -8.00 24.33 -18.64
CA GLY A 85 -6.77 23.82 -19.26
C GLY A 85 -7.00 22.59 -20.12
N TRP A 86 -7.77 21.64 -19.59
CA TRP A 86 -8.17 20.44 -20.30
C TRP A 86 -9.06 20.73 -21.50
N THR A 87 -10.02 21.62 -21.36
CA THR A 87 -10.88 22.07 -22.47
C THR A 87 -10.05 22.68 -23.60
N ARG A 88 -9.04 23.50 -23.28
CA ARG A 88 -8.10 24.06 -24.27
C ARG A 88 -7.29 22.96 -24.97
N LEU A 89 -6.78 21.98 -24.24
CA LEU A 89 -6.03 20.85 -24.81
C LEU A 89 -6.91 20.01 -25.73
N ARG A 90 -8.14 19.73 -25.34
CA ARG A 90 -9.13 19.01 -26.17
C ARG A 90 -9.45 19.77 -27.47
N GLN A 91 -9.61 21.07 -27.37
CA GLN A 91 -9.84 21.93 -28.52
C GLN A 91 -8.65 21.94 -29.48
N SER A 92 -7.41 22.07 -28.94
CA SER A 92 -6.19 22.09 -29.77
C SER A 92 -5.88 20.72 -30.39
N ALA A 93 -6.26 19.62 -29.74
CA ALA A 93 -6.08 18.26 -30.25
C ALA A 93 -7.21 17.76 -31.17
N GLY A 94 -8.22 18.61 -31.47
CA GLY A 94 -9.39 18.20 -32.26
C GLY A 94 -10.31 17.19 -31.55
N LEU A 95 -10.07 16.92 -30.27
CA LEU A 95 -10.84 15.96 -29.47
C LEU A 95 -12.14 16.56 -28.90
N ALA A 96 -12.38 17.83 -29.14
CA ALA A 96 -13.59 18.52 -28.70
C ALA A 96 -14.82 18.23 -29.59
N ASP A 97 -14.66 17.50 -30.69
CA ASP A 97 -15.78 17.09 -31.52
C ASP A 97 -16.72 16.16 -30.75
N ARG A 98 -18.02 16.39 -30.86
CA ARG A 98 -19.10 15.58 -30.24
C ARG A 98 -18.94 14.08 -30.47
N ARG A 99 -18.30 13.67 -31.55
CA ARG A 99 -18.03 12.26 -31.89
C ARG A 99 -17.13 11.56 -30.89
N TRP A 100 -16.23 12.29 -30.23
CA TRP A 100 -15.28 11.76 -29.27
C TRP A 100 -15.62 12.10 -27.81
N ALA A 101 -16.65 12.94 -27.60
CA ALA A 101 -17.05 13.36 -26.26
C ALA A 101 -17.50 12.20 -25.37
N TRP A 102 -18.01 11.12 -25.96
CA TRP A 102 -18.40 9.92 -25.23
C TRP A 102 -17.17 9.09 -24.76
N LEU A 103 -16.06 9.16 -25.52
CA LEU A 103 -14.84 8.42 -25.19
C LEU A 103 -13.98 9.17 -24.15
N PHE A 104 -14.02 10.49 -24.18
CA PHE A 104 -13.17 11.34 -23.33
C PHE A 104 -13.98 12.12 -22.29
N GLY A 105 -15.27 11.93 -22.23
CA GLY A 105 -16.21 12.43 -21.23
C GLY A 105 -15.90 13.80 -20.65
N ASP A 106 -15.86 13.90 -19.34
CA ASP A 106 -15.40 15.05 -18.56
C ASP A 106 -13.86 15.10 -18.40
N GLY A 107 -13.14 14.17 -19.06
CA GLY A 107 -11.68 14.06 -19.02
C GLY A 107 -11.16 13.15 -17.90
N PHE A 108 -12.03 12.61 -17.04
CA PHE A 108 -11.65 11.77 -15.91
C PHE A 108 -12.22 10.35 -15.98
N HIS A 109 -13.30 10.14 -16.76
CA HIS A 109 -14.00 8.87 -16.82
C HIS A 109 -14.30 8.50 -18.28
N LEU A 110 -14.23 7.23 -18.64
CA LEU A 110 -14.69 6.75 -19.93
C LEU A 110 -16.18 7.00 -20.07
N ALA A 111 -16.94 6.65 -19.04
CA ALA A 111 -18.36 6.89 -18.95
C ALA A 111 -18.73 7.24 -17.50
N SER A 112 -19.47 8.30 -17.33
CA SER A 112 -20.06 8.64 -16.04
C SER A 112 -21.56 8.83 -16.22
N TRP A 113 -22.32 8.20 -15.35
CA TRP A 113 -23.77 8.30 -15.34
C TRP A 113 -24.22 8.79 -13.98
N ARG A 114 -25.04 9.84 -14.00
CA ARG A 114 -25.63 10.40 -12.79
C ARG A 114 -27.13 10.40 -12.93
N TYR A 115 -27.78 9.70 -12.03
CA TYR A 115 -29.23 9.74 -11.89
C TYR A 115 -29.56 10.63 -10.70
N ASP A 116 -30.05 11.84 -10.98
CA ASP A 116 -30.34 12.85 -9.97
C ASP A 116 -29.08 13.16 -9.08
N THR A 117 -29.31 13.77 -7.93
CA THR A 117 -28.24 14.05 -6.93
C THR A 117 -27.95 12.87 -6.01
N THR A 118 -28.68 11.76 -6.17
CA THR A 118 -28.65 10.62 -5.26
C THR A 118 -27.77 9.48 -5.70
N PHE A 119 -27.66 9.22 -7.01
CA PHE A 119 -26.88 8.09 -7.54
C PHE A 119 -25.90 8.54 -8.61
N SER A 120 -24.69 8.01 -8.53
CA SER A 120 -23.68 8.18 -9.57
C SER A 120 -22.90 6.89 -9.76
N VAL A 121 -22.54 6.61 -11.00
CA VAL A 121 -21.62 5.53 -11.36
C VAL A 121 -20.65 6.01 -12.43
N SER A 122 -19.40 5.59 -12.34
CA SER A 122 -18.34 5.90 -13.30
C SER A 122 -17.60 4.63 -13.66
N VAL A 123 -17.19 4.53 -14.92
CA VAL A 123 -16.41 3.42 -15.46
C VAL A 123 -15.09 3.94 -15.99
N HIS A 124 -14.01 3.30 -15.59
CA HIS A 124 -12.64 3.65 -15.97
C HIS A 124 -11.97 2.41 -16.56
N PRO A 125 -11.63 2.36 -17.82
CA PRO A 125 -10.78 1.31 -18.35
C PRO A 125 -9.37 1.47 -17.84
N VAL A 126 -8.69 0.36 -17.64
CA VAL A 126 -7.30 0.29 -17.19
C VAL A 126 -6.51 -0.48 -18.25
N TYR A 127 -5.49 0.15 -18.80
CA TYR A 127 -4.56 -0.48 -19.74
C TYR A 127 -3.13 -0.13 -19.38
N GLY A 128 -2.23 -1.09 -19.51
CA GLY A 128 -0.82 -0.88 -19.29
C GLY A 128 0.04 -1.86 -20.08
N LEU A 129 1.22 -1.41 -20.43
CA LEU A 129 2.29 -2.22 -20.98
C LEU A 129 3.57 -1.83 -20.27
N GLU A 130 4.27 -2.81 -19.75
CA GLU A 130 5.59 -2.66 -19.17
C GLU A 130 6.55 -3.63 -19.83
N VAL A 131 7.71 -3.16 -20.20
CA VAL A 131 8.81 -3.97 -20.72
C VAL A 131 9.99 -3.79 -19.77
N VAL A 132 10.51 -4.90 -19.27
CA VAL A 132 11.70 -4.93 -18.42
C VAL A 132 12.79 -5.68 -19.19
N GLU A 133 13.90 -5.05 -19.39
CA GLU A 133 15.08 -5.65 -20.00
C GLU A 133 16.22 -5.72 -19.00
N THR A 134 16.82 -6.88 -18.90
CA THR A 134 17.98 -7.14 -18.04
C THR A 134 19.13 -7.68 -18.89
N ASP A 135 20.35 -7.29 -18.54
CA ASP A 135 21.58 -7.78 -19.20
C ASP A 135 22.01 -9.19 -18.77
N ASP A 136 21.22 -9.83 -17.91
CA ASP A 136 21.44 -11.22 -17.50
C ASP A 136 20.65 -12.23 -18.36
N ALA A 137 20.75 -13.52 -18.02
CA ALA A 137 20.13 -14.63 -18.76
C ALA A 137 18.59 -14.57 -18.84
N ARG A 138 17.95 -13.64 -18.15
CA ARG A 138 16.49 -13.47 -18.15
C ARG A 138 15.99 -12.73 -19.39
N GLY A 139 16.84 -11.87 -19.98
CA GLY A 139 16.46 -11.10 -21.16
C GLY A 139 15.26 -10.18 -20.94
N THR A 140 14.39 -10.12 -21.92
CA THR A 140 13.24 -9.23 -21.93
C THR A 140 12.00 -9.88 -21.33
N ILE A 141 11.35 -9.16 -20.42
CA ILE A 141 10.05 -9.54 -19.84
C ILE A 141 9.04 -8.47 -20.24
N THR A 142 7.90 -8.90 -20.74
CA THR A 142 6.80 -8.01 -21.10
C THR A 142 5.60 -8.28 -20.21
N ARG A 143 5.02 -7.24 -19.61
CA ARG A 143 3.77 -7.32 -18.84
C ARG A 143 2.70 -6.49 -19.52
N PHE A 144 1.62 -7.11 -19.86
CA PHE A 144 0.40 -6.45 -20.33
C PHE A 144 -0.64 -6.43 -19.20
N THR A 145 -1.32 -5.32 -19.02
CA THR A 145 -2.42 -5.15 -18.06
C THR A 145 -3.65 -4.67 -18.81
N GLY A 146 -4.76 -5.38 -18.65
CA GLY A 146 -6.07 -4.99 -19.15
C GLY A 146 -7.11 -5.08 -18.06
N GLY A 147 -8.06 -4.14 -18.00
CA GLY A 147 -9.07 -4.19 -16.96
C GLY A 147 -10.02 -3.01 -16.94
N ALA A 148 -10.80 -2.94 -15.88
CA ALA A 148 -11.73 -1.84 -15.66
C ALA A 148 -11.93 -1.60 -14.17
N ARG A 149 -12.18 -0.33 -13.84
CA ARG A 149 -12.69 0.09 -12.53
C ARG A 149 -14.08 0.65 -12.70
N VAL A 150 -14.98 0.20 -11.85
CA VAL A 150 -16.32 0.74 -11.71
C VAL A 150 -16.46 1.27 -10.30
N GLU A 151 -16.85 2.51 -10.16
CA GLU A 151 -17.06 3.12 -8.86
C GLU A 151 -18.33 3.97 -8.84
N GLY A 152 -18.93 4.11 -7.68
CA GLY A 152 -20.16 4.90 -7.55
C GLY A 152 -20.59 5.13 -6.13
N GLY A 153 -21.70 5.86 -6.02
CA GLY A 153 -22.27 6.19 -4.73
C GLY A 153 -23.77 6.40 -4.77
N TYR A 154 -24.42 6.15 -3.63
CA TYR A 154 -25.84 6.37 -3.42
C TYR A 154 -26.09 7.22 -2.18
N ALA A 155 -26.96 8.23 -2.31
CA ALA A 155 -27.42 9.11 -1.23
C ALA A 155 -26.28 9.73 -0.38
N ARG A 156 -25.08 9.89 -0.94
CA ARG A 156 -23.87 10.38 -0.27
C ARG A 156 -23.44 9.58 0.96
N ARG A 157 -24.00 8.40 1.16
CA ARG A 157 -23.71 7.54 2.32
C ARG A 157 -23.18 6.17 1.95
N LEU A 158 -23.60 5.63 0.83
CA LEU A 158 -23.17 4.34 0.34
C LEU A 158 -22.22 4.57 -0.83
N HIS A 159 -21.04 3.96 -0.78
CA HIS A 159 -20.04 3.98 -1.84
C HIS A 159 -19.64 2.56 -2.18
N PHE A 160 -19.39 2.32 -3.44
CA PHE A 160 -18.87 1.05 -3.92
C PHE A 160 -17.79 1.26 -4.98
N MET A 161 -16.90 0.29 -5.07
CA MET A 161 -15.89 0.21 -6.11
C MET A 161 -15.59 -1.24 -6.41
N VAL A 162 -15.33 -1.54 -7.68
CA VAL A 162 -14.74 -2.78 -8.17
C VAL A 162 -13.64 -2.42 -9.14
N ASP A 163 -12.41 -2.82 -8.87
CA ASP A 163 -11.24 -2.69 -9.76
C ASP A 163 -10.80 -4.12 -10.11
N PHE A 164 -10.88 -4.47 -11.38
CA PHE A 164 -10.45 -5.75 -11.91
C PHE A 164 -9.37 -5.53 -12.94
N ARG A 165 -8.28 -6.26 -12.81
CA ARG A 165 -7.12 -6.22 -13.70
C ARG A 165 -6.67 -7.62 -14.04
N ASP A 166 -6.66 -7.93 -15.31
CA ASP A 166 -6.01 -9.11 -15.88
C ASP A 166 -4.62 -8.75 -16.34
N GLN A 167 -3.63 -9.54 -15.94
CA GLN A 167 -2.23 -9.31 -16.26
C GLN A 167 -1.64 -10.54 -16.92
N THR A 168 -0.92 -10.32 -18.02
CA THR A 168 -0.17 -11.37 -18.70
C THR A 168 1.29 -10.97 -18.77
N GLU A 169 2.15 -11.83 -18.25
CA GLU A 169 3.59 -11.68 -18.36
C GLU A 169 4.16 -12.73 -19.31
N SER A 170 5.06 -12.28 -20.18
CA SER A 170 5.76 -13.11 -21.13
C SER A 170 7.27 -12.88 -21.02
N GLY A 171 8.06 -13.91 -21.25
CA GLY A 171 9.52 -13.89 -21.15
C GLY A 171 10.04 -14.77 -20.03
N ASN A 172 11.37 -14.82 -19.88
CA ASN A 172 12.06 -15.63 -18.87
C ASN A 172 12.11 -14.91 -17.52
N GLY A 173 10.97 -14.42 -17.05
CA GLY A 173 10.88 -13.56 -15.88
C GLY A 173 11.46 -14.18 -14.60
N PRO A 174 11.99 -13.33 -13.72
CA PRO A 174 12.43 -13.77 -12.38
C PRO A 174 11.29 -14.33 -11.56
N TYR A 175 10.09 -14.23 -12.07
CA TYR A 175 8.85 -14.49 -11.39
C TYR A 175 8.39 -15.94 -11.52
N LEU A 176 8.82 -16.61 -12.59
CA LEU A 176 8.40 -17.96 -12.90
C LEU A 176 9.32 -19.03 -12.32
N ASN A 177 10.55 -18.68 -11.96
CA ASN A 177 11.61 -19.63 -11.60
C ASN A 177 12.27 -19.34 -10.26
N ASP A 178 11.52 -19.06 -9.21
CA ASP A 178 12.05 -19.30 -7.88
C ASP A 178 12.10 -20.82 -7.69
N SER A 179 13.32 -21.37 -7.54
CA SER A 179 13.63 -22.78 -7.33
C SER A 179 12.92 -23.42 -6.13
N LEU A 180 12.20 -22.64 -5.35
CA LEU A 180 11.42 -23.07 -4.19
C LEU A 180 9.91 -23.05 -4.44
N GLY A 181 9.45 -22.76 -5.66
CA GLY A 181 8.03 -22.61 -5.96
C GLY A 181 7.36 -21.45 -5.20
N ARG A 182 8.16 -20.71 -4.48
CA ARG A 182 7.76 -19.50 -3.77
C ARG A 182 7.85 -18.38 -4.77
N GLY A 183 6.84 -18.19 -5.61
CA GLY A 183 6.81 -17.01 -6.44
C GLY A 183 7.13 -15.81 -5.55
N ARG A 184 8.36 -15.32 -5.60
CA ARG A 184 8.68 -14.04 -5.00
C ARG A 184 7.72 -13.09 -5.65
N LEU A 185 6.78 -12.70 -4.88
CA LEU A 185 5.75 -11.78 -5.26
C LEU A 185 6.46 -10.46 -5.42
N TYR A 186 6.90 -10.23 -6.61
CA TYR A 186 7.29 -8.90 -6.99
C TYR A 186 6.08 -8.00 -6.83
N GLU A 187 6.38 -6.78 -6.50
CA GLU A 187 5.54 -5.70 -6.00
C GLU A 187 4.09 -5.64 -6.51
N ASP A 188 3.73 -6.36 -7.57
CA ASP A 188 2.42 -6.27 -8.22
C ASP A 188 1.68 -7.59 -8.44
N ARG A 189 2.24 -8.73 -8.03
CA ARG A 189 1.70 -10.04 -8.37
C ARG A 189 1.01 -10.76 -7.25
N TRP A 190 -0.04 -10.23 -6.83
CA TRP A 190 -0.65 -10.70 -5.62
C TRP A 190 -1.85 -11.61 -5.89
N GLY A 191 -1.71 -12.87 -5.51
CA GLY A 191 -2.84 -13.78 -5.40
C GLY A 191 -3.34 -14.36 -6.70
N ALA A 192 -2.46 -14.65 -7.62
CA ALA A 192 -2.91 -15.19 -8.85
C ALA A 192 -2.59 -16.65 -9.04
N VAL A 193 -3.51 -17.31 -9.59
CA VAL A 193 -3.31 -18.63 -10.16
C VAL A 193 -2.77 -18.45 -11.56
N SER A 194 -1.55 -18.91 -11.80
CA SER A 194 -1.02 -18.96 -13.13
C SER A 194 -1.72 -20.05 -13.92
N LEU A 195 -2.17 -19.71 -15.10
CA LEU A 195 -2.46 -20.69 -16.12
C LEU A 195 -1.17 -20.93 -16.88
N GLU A 196 -0.52 -22.03 -16.61
CA GLU A 196 0.74 -22.39 -17.20
C GLU A 196 0.59 -22.74 -18.67
N GLY A 197 1.37 -22.11 -19.49
CA GLY A 197 1.54 -22.42 -20.90
C GLY A 197 2.78 -21.77 -21.45
N GLY A 198 3.92 -22.46 -21.41
CA GLY A 198 5.14 -22.00 -22.08
C GLY A 198 5.84 -20.82 -21.37
N SER A 199 6.17 -19.77 -22.14
CA SER A 199 6.91 -18.59 -21.67
C SER A 199 6.00 -17.46 -21.17
N SER A 200 4.74 -17.70 -20.87
CA SER A 200 3.80 -16.68 -20.39
C SER A 200 3.00 -17.17 -19.19
N THR A 201 2.69 -16.24 -18.30
CA THR A 201 1.86 -16.44 -17.11
C THR A 201 0.78 -15.38 -17.07
N SER A 202 -0.47 -15.78 -16.87
CA SER A 202 -1.59 -14.86 -16.69
C SER A 202 -2.12 -14.95 -15.27
N TYR A 203 -2.50 -13.81 -14.71
CA TYR A 203 -3.09 -13.71 -13.38
C TYR A 203 -4.00 -12.49 -13.29
N ASP A 204 -4.97 -12.54 -12.39
CA ASP A 204 -5.87 -11.43 -12.16
C ASP A 204 -5.71 -10.86 -10.76
N ILE A 205 -6.00 -9.57 -10.64
CA ILE A 205 -6.08 -8.86 -9.37
C ILE A 205 -7.45 -8.20 -9.29
N SER A 206 -8.18 -8.48 -8.24
CA SER A 206 -9.46 -7.85 -7.97
C SER A 206 -9.45 -7.18 -6.61
N GLU A 207 -9.81 -5.90 -6.58
CA GLU A 207 -10.06 -5.16 -5.35
C GLU A 207 -11.48 -4.57 -5.41
N SER A 208 -12.21 -4.65 -4.30
CA SER A 208 -13.58 -4.15 -4.25
C SER A 208 -13.96 -3.73 -2.85
N PHE A 209 -14.90 -2.82 -2.74
CA PHE A 209 -15.54 -2.52 -1.48
C PHE A 209 -16.97 -2.02 -1.65
N LEU A 210 -17.77 -2.28 -0.63
CA LEU A 210 -19.00 -1.60 -0.34
C LEU A 210 -18.85 -0.91 1.02
N GLN A 211 -19.06 0.39 1.07
CA GLN A 211 -18.84 1.20 2.28
C GLN A 211 -20.03 2.07 2.59
N TYR A 212 -20.44 2.03 3.84
CA TYR A 212 -21.45 2.94 4.40
C TYR A 212 -20.76 3.97 5.29
N TYR A 213 -21.12 5.24 5.08
CA TYR A 213 -20.68 6.37 5.89
C TYR A 213 -21.81 6.89 6.77
N GLY A 214 -21.65 6.79 8.09
CA GLY A 214 -22.41 7.55 9.06
C GLY A 214 -21.80 8.93 9.31
N ARG A 215 -22.08 9.54 10.43
CA ARG A 215 -21.52 10.86 10.80
C ARG A 215 -20.08 10.78 11.26
N ASP A 216 -19.77 9.84 12.14
CA ASP A 216 -18.48 9.67 12.81
C ASP A 216 -17.93 8.25 12.67
N LEU A 217 -18.72 7.40 12.05
CA LEU A 217 -18.49 5.98 11.89
C LEU A 217 -18.62 5.60 10.44
N SER A 218 -17.80 4.67 9.99
CA SER A 218 -17.98 4.00 8.70
C SER A 218 -17.79 2.50 8.84
N VAL A 219 -18.47 1.75 7.97
CA VAL A 219 -18.31 0.30 7.85
C VAL A 219 -18.07 -0.02 6.39
N ALA A 220 -17.09 -0.85 6.13
CA ALA A 220 -16.79 -1.34 4.80
C ALA A 220 -16.60 -2.85 4.80
N ALA A 221 -17.01 -3.50 3.73
CA ALA A 221 -16.70 -4.88 3.44
C ALA A 221 -16.26 -5.01 1.98
N GLY A 222 -15.35 -5.93 1.71
CA GLY A 222 -14.83 -6.11 0.37
C GLY A 222 -13.57 -6.94 0.33
N ARG A 223 -12.80 -6.74 -0.73
CA ARG A 223 -11.49 -7.34 -0.96
C ARG A 223 -10.49 -6.24 -1.25
N GLY A 224 -9.36 -6.21 -0.53
CA GLY A 224 -8.40 -5.13 -0.71
C GLY A 224 -7.12 -5.29 0.06
N ARG A 225 -6.27 -4.29 -0.08
CA ARG A 225 -4.97 -4.17 0.58
C ARG A 225 -4.98 -3.01 1.56
N PHE A 226 -4.16 -3.11 2.59
CA PHE A 226 -4.08 -2.11 3.66
C PHE A 226 -2.64 -1.71 3.91
N ARG A 227 -2.47 -0.49 4.41
CA ARG A 227 -1.20 0.01 4.90
C ARG A 227 -1.44 0.77 6.19
N TRP A 228 -0.78 0.35 7.27
CA TRP A 228 -0.85 0.98 8.58
C TRP A 228 0.55 1.39 9.03
N GLY A 229 0.79 2.66 9.05
CA GLY A 229 2.06 3.26 9.43
C GLY A 229 2.52 4.37 8.49
N PRO A 230 3.38 5.28 8.94
CA PRO A 230 3.88 6.42 8.19
C PRO A 230 5.10 6.14 7.31
N ALA A 231 5.69 4.95 7.37
CA ALA A 231 6.86 4.58 6.58
C ALA A 231 6.57 4.62 5.07
N ARG A 232 7.54 4.96 4.23
CA ARG A 232 7.33 5.22 2.80
C ARG A 232 7.59 4.00 1.93
N GLN A 233 8.61 3.21 2.25
CA GLN A 233 8.98 2.03 1.45
C GLN A 233 8.15 0.80 1.82
N GLY A 234 7.81 0.64 3.08
CA GLY A 234 6.98 -0.45 3.55
C GLY A 234 6.66 -0.31 5.03
N SER A 235 5.40 -0.44 5.40
CA SER A 235 4.97 -0.41 6.80
C SER A 235 5.19 -1.75 7.46
N LEU A 236 5.63 -1.72 8.72
CA LEU A 236 5.97 -2.93 9.46
C LEU A 236 4.73 -3.71 9.91
N PHE A 237 3.61 -3.03 10.18
CA PHE A 237 2.41 -3.70 10.69
C PHE A 237 1.54 -4.23 9.54
N LEU A 238 0.97 -3.40 8.69
CA LEU A 238 0.27 -3.81 7.46
C LEU A 238 0.85 -3.05 6.28
N ASN A 239 1.19 -3.77 5.23
CA ASN A 239 1.82 -3.20 4.05
C ASN A 239 1.00 -3.46 2.79
N SER A 240 0.87 -2.46 1.94
CA SER A 240 0.11 -2.54 0.69
C SER A 240 0.74 -3.44 -0.39
N GLN A 241 1.93 -3.96 -0.14
CA GLN A 241 2.62 -4.88 -1.04
C GLN A 241 2.14 -6.34 -0.91
N MET A 242 1.21 -6.63 -0.02
CA MET A 242 0.58 -7.94 0.10
C MET A 242 -0.53 -8.16 -0.94
N SER A 243 -0.96 -9.41 -1.11
CA SER A 243 -2.16 -9.77 -1.85
C SER A 243 -3.42 -9.13 -1.26
N PRO A 244 -4.41 -8.77 -2.10
CA PRO A 244 -5.72 -8.40 -1.58
C PRO A 244 -6.39 -9.57 -0.86
N PHE A 245 -7.00 -9.29 0.29
CA PHE A 245 -7.78 -10.27 1.06
C PHE A 245 -9.18 -9.76 1.37
N ASP A 246 -10.10 -10.68 1.63
CA ASP A 246 -11.49 -10.37 1.97
C ASP A 246 -11.57 -9.83 3.39
N TYR A 247 -12.31 -8.75 3.59
CA TYR A 247 -12.32 -8.04 4.86
C TYR A 247 -13.65 -7.43 5.25
N VAL A 248 -13.79 -7.20 6.54
CA VAL A 248 -14.74 -6.25 7.14
C VAL A 248 -13.95 -5.23 7.93
N ARG A 249 -14.23 -3.97 7.74
CA ARG A 249 -13.58 -2.84 8.41
C ARG A 249 -14.59 -1.91 9.03
N PHE A 250 -14.28 -1.42 10.21
CA PHE A 250 -15.01 -0.40 10.93
C PHE A 250 -14.05 0.74 11.28
N ASP A 251 -14.47 1.98 11.05
CA ASP A 251 -13.72 3.16 11.43
C ASP A 251 -14.57 4.11 12.26
N ALA A 252 -13.95 4.71 13.28
CA ALA A 252 -14.50 5.79 14.07
C ALA A 252 -13.55 6.98 14.08
N VAL A 253 -14.07 8.18 13.86
CA VAL A 253 -13.30 9.42 13.79
C VAL A 253 -13.90 10.47 14.68
N LEU A 254 -13.13 10.94 15.66
CA LEU A 254 -13.46 12.05 16.53
C LEU A 254 -12.43 13.16 16.29
N GLU A 255 -12.82 14.21 15.62
CA GLU A 255 -11.94 15.32 15.25
C GLU A 255 -12.61 16.67 15.57
N ASN A 256 -11.82 17.64 16.06
CA ASN A 256 -12.25 18.99 16.34
C ASN A 256 -11.75 19.99 15.28
N ASP A 257 -12.25 21.25 15.34
CA ASP A 257 -11.90 22.32 14.39
C ASP A 257 -10.41 22.69 14.37
N ARG A 258 -9.64 22.29 15.38
CA ARG A 258 -8.19 22.53 15.46
C ARG A 258 -7.36 21.42 14.84
N ALA A 259 -8.03 20.48 14.15
CA ALA A 259 -7.42 19.26 13.62
C ALA A 259 -6.75 18.40 14.70
N GLN A 260 -7.28 18.42 15.92
CA GLN A 260 -6.96 17.43 16.97
C GLN A 260 -7.98 16.31 16.87
N GLY A 261 -7.55 15.07 17.01
CA GLY A 261 -8.50 13.97 16.82
C GLY A 261 -7.99 12.64 17.33
N VAL A 262 -8.94 11.75 17.46
CA VAL A 262 -8.73 10.33 17.74
C VAL A 262 -9.38 9.56 16.60
N PHE A 263 -8.63 8.62 16.03
CA PHE A 263 -9.05 7.77 14.93
C PHE A 263 -8.92 6.33 15.41
N TYR A 264 -9.97 5.57 15.21
CA TYR A 264 -9.98 4.16 15.53
C TYR A 264 -10.36 3.36 14.29
N THR A 265 -9.60 2.31 14.01
CA THR A 265 -9.86 1.36 12.92
C THR A 265 -9.84 -0.05 13.47
N PHE A 266 -10.86 -0.82 13.16
CA PHE A 266 -10.95 -2.25 13.37
C PHE A 266 -11.04 -2.95 12.03
N LEU A 267 -10.27 -4.03 11.85
CA LEU A 267 -10.17 -4.80 10.61
C LEU A 267 -10.18 -6.30 10.93
N CYS A 268 -11.12 -7.01 10.32
CA CYS A 268 -11.09 -8.47 10.26
C CYS A 268 -10.90 -8.91 8.82
N GLY A 269 -10.00 -9.85 8.59
CA GLY A 269 -9.69 -10.38 7.27
C GLY A 269 -9.63 -11.90 7.23
N SER A 270 -10.08 -12.47 6.10
CA SER A 270 -9.86 -13.86 5.76
C SER A 270 -8.58 -13.96 4.95
N LEU A 271 -7.65 -14.76 5.44
CA LEU A 271 -6.33 -14.94 4.84
C LEU A 271 -6.21 -16.33 4.23
N GLU A 272 -5.24 -16.52 3.37
CA GLU A 272 -4.86 -17.82 2.81
C GLU A 272 -3.48 -18.23 3.33
N SER A 273 -3.29 -19.53 3.55
CA SER A 273 -2.00 -20.11 3.91
C SER A 273 -1.59 -21.17 2.90
N GLN A 274 -0.45 -20.92 2.23
CA GLN A 274 0.19 -21.93 1.39
C GLN A 274 1.27 -22.75 2.11
N LEU A 275 1.59 -22.37 3.35
CA LEU A 275 2.63 -23.03 4.14
C LEU A 275 2.23 -24.43 4.59
N VAL A 276 0.91 -24.65 4.71
CA VAL A 276 0.32 -25.94 5.09
C VAL A 276 -0.85 -26.21 4.16
N ALA A 277 -0.82 -27.31 3.46
CA ALA A 277 -1.91 -27.74 2.61
C ALA A 277 -2.08 -29.26 2.68
N GLU A 278 -3.32 -29.72 2.83
CA GLU A 278 -3.66 -31.14 2.78
C GLU A 278 -4.31 -31.48 1.45
N THR A 279 -3.89 -32.57 0.84
CA THR A 279 -4.55 -33.10 -0.36
C THR A 279 -5.75 -33.93 0.05
N LEU A 280 -6.96 -33.41 -0.20
CA LEU A 280 -8.21 -34.10 0.13
C LEU A 280 -8.49 -35.26 -0.80
N TYR A 281 -8.30 -35.06 -2.09
CA TYR A 281 -8.48 -36.10 -3.12
C TYR A 281 -7.82 -35.64 -4.43
N VAL A 282 -7.63 -36.63 -5.32
CA VAL A 282 -7.13 -36.41 -6.67
C VAL A 282 -8.27 -36.68 -7.64
N SER A 283 -8.54 -35.75 -8.56
CA SER A 283 -9.56 -35.92 -9.58
C SER A 283 -9.20 -37.07 -10.54
N PRO A 284 -10.17 -37.63 -11.30
CA PRO A 284 -9.88 -38.64 -12.32
C PRO A 284 -8.84 -38.19 -13.37
N GLY A 285 -8.68 -36.89 -13.59
CA GLY A 285 -7.65 -36.30 -14.47
C GLY A 285 -6.30 -36.05 -13.79
N GLY A 286 -6.06 -36.55 -12.58
CA GLY A 286 -4.80 -36.44 -11.88
C GLY A 286 -4.59 -35.10 -11.16
N ARG A 287 -5.60 -34.20 -11.11
CA ARG A 287 -5.48 -32.92 -10.41
C ARG A 287 -5.76 -33.10 -8.91
N PRO A 288 -4.80 -32.79 -8.03
CA PRO A 288 -5.04 -32.81 -6.60
C PRO A 288 -5.97 -31.64 -6.19
N ARG A 289 -6.92 -31.92 -5.31
CA ARG A 289 -7.62 -30.89 -4.57
C ARG A 289 -6.97 -30.73 -3.21
N THR A 290 -6.34 -29.61 -3.01
CA THR A 290 -5.75 -29.22 -1.72
C THR A 290 -6.73 -28.38 -0.93
N LEU A 291 -6.72 -28.55 0.38
CA LEU A 291 -7.38 -27.67 1.33
C LEU A 291 -6.30 -26.93 2.10
N ASN A 292 -6.33 -25.62 1.99
CA ASN A 292 -5.54 -24.77 2.87
C ASN A 292 -6.28 -24.62 4.20
N PRO A 293 -5.58 -24.64 5.34
CA PRO A 293 -6.21 -24.36 6.62
C PRO A 293 -6.82 -22.97 6.64
N GLN A 294 -7.96 -22.85 7.33
CA GLN A 294 -8.57 -21.54 7.55
C GLN A 294 -7.60 -20.64 8.31
N LYS A 295 -7.51 -19.38 7.89
CA LYS A 295 -6.61 -18.39 8.49
C LYS A 295 -7.28 -17.02 8.52
N PHE A 296 -7.14 -16.33 9.62
CA PHE A 296 -7.79 -15.04 9.85
C PHE A 296 -6.83 -14.04 10.48
N LEU A 297 -7.10 -12.78 10.18
CA LEU A 297 -6.53 -11.60 10.84
C LEU A 297 -7.64 -10.89 11.62
N SER A 298 -7.38 -10.54 12.87
CA SER A 298 -8.09 -9.49 13.56
C SER A 298 -7.11 -8.41 13.97
N ALA A 299 -7.36 -7.17 13.60
CA ALA A 299 -6.46 -6.07 13.89
C ALA A 299 -7.22 -4.81 14.32
N GLN A 300 -6.60 -4.05 15.20
CA GLN A 300 -7.12 -2.79 15.72
C GLN A 300 -6.03 -1.73 15.70
N ARG A 301 -6.42 -0.50 15.38
CA ARG A 301 -5.52 0.63 15.37
C ARG A 301 -6.17 1.84 16.03
N LEU A 302 -5.47 2.43 16.97
CA LEU A 302 -5.81 3.67 17.63
C LEU A 302 -4.78 4.74 17.23
N GLU A 303 -5.24 5.84 16.68
CA GLU A 303 -4.37 6.98 16.39
C GLU A 303 -4.84 8.20 17.18
N VAL A 304 -3.89 8.93 17.72
CA VAL A 304 -4.12 10.18 18.46
C VAL A 304 -3.34 11.29 17.80
N ARG A 305 -4.05 12.34 17.38
CA ARG A 305 -3.47 13.55 16.81
C ARG A 305 -3.67 14.73 17.78
N PRO A 306 -2.73 14.94 18.73
CA PRO A 306 -2.84 16.01 19.72
C PRO A 306 -2.64 17.40 19.10
N ARG A 307 -1.98 17.48 17.96
CA ARG A 307 -1.75 18.71 17.18
C ARG A 307 -1.77 18.38 15.69
N ALA A 308 -2.12 19.33 14.85
CA ALA A 308 -2.15 19.17 13.38
C ALA A 308 -0.82 18.70 12.76
N ASN A 309 0.29 18.79 13.49
CA ASN A 309 1.63 18.40 13.04
C ASN A 309 2.24 17.23 13.83
N LEU A 310 1.44 16.53 14.64
CA LEU A 310 1.91 15.39 15.44
C LEU A 310 0.82 14.32 15.52
N LEU A 311 1.16 13.09 15.16
CA LEU A 311 0.29 11.93 15.16
C LEU A 311 1.03 10.74 15.78
N PHE A 312 0.38 10.03 16.67
CA PHE A 312 0.83 8.76 17.24
C PHE A 312 -0.12 7.66 16.87
N GLY A 313 0.39 6.48 16.54
CA GLY A 313 -0.38 5.28 16.26
C GLY A 313 0.00 4.12 17.18
N PHE A 314 -0.99 3.38 17.61
CA PHE A 314 -0.87 2.09 18.28
C PHE A 314 -1.72 1.07 17.52
N SER A 315 -1.15 -0.09 17.24
CA SER A 315 -1.81 -1.19 16.55
C SER A 315 -1.63 -2.49 17.34
N GLN A 316 -2.66 -3.30 17.38
CA GLN A 316 -2.58 -4.69 17.84
C GLN A 316 -3.24 -5.60 16.80
N GLY A 317 -2.73 -6.80 16.63
CA GLY A 317 -3.26 -7.78 15.68
C GLY A 317 -3.04 -9.20 16.16
N VAL A 318 -3.93 -10.09 15.75
CA VAL A 318 -3.83 -11.53 16.00
C VAL A 318 -4.03 -12.26 14.68
N ILE A 319 -3.11 -13.16 14.36
CA ILE A 319 -3.27 -14.17 13.34
C ILE A 319 -3.64 -15.48 14.01
N TYR A 320 -4.73 -16.08 13.56
CA TYR A 320 -5.19 -17.38 14.05
C TYR A 320 -5.69 -18.25 12.89
N GLY A 321 -5.57 -19.55 13.04
CA GLY A 321 -5.93 -20.52 12.00
C GLY A 321 -6.38 -21.87 12.55
N ASP A 322 -6.58 -22.82 11.64
CA ASP A 322 -7.01 -24.21 11.90
C ASP A 322 -8.36 -24.34 12.59
N ARG A 323 -9.13 -23.29 12.65
CA ARG A 323 -10.46 -23.24 13.27
C ARG A 323 -11.31 -22.13 12.65
N GLY A 324 -12.61 -22.18 12.89
CA GLY A 324 -13.55 -21.15 12.43
C GLY A 324 -13.36 -19.81 13.14
N VAL A 325 -14.10 -18.82 12.67
CA VAL A 325 -14.09 -17.46 13.18
C VAL A 325 -14.37 -17.43 14.70
N GLN A 326 -13.52 -16.74 15.44
CA GLN A 326 -13.62 -16.57 16.89
C GLN A 326 -14.30 -15.24 17.25
N LEU A 327 -15.45 -15.29 17.93
CA LEU A 327 -16.22 -14.09 18.30
C LEU A 327 -15.43 -13.12 19.18
N GLY A 328 -14.54 -13.62 20.04
CA GLY A 328 -13.67 -12.79 20.88
C GLY A 328 -12.76 -11.87 20.07
N TYR A 329 -12.32 -12.33 18.90
CA TYR A 329 -11.50 -11.56 17.97
C TYR A 329 -12.31 -10.66 17.05
N LEU A 330 -13.62 -10.87 16.92
CA LEU A 330 -14.51 -10.01 16.15
C LEU A 330 -15.04 -8.81 16.93
N THR A 331 -14.82 -8.77 18.22
CA THR A 331 -15.34 -7.70 19.08
C THR A 331 -14.45 -6.46 18.95
N PRO A 332 -14.92 -5.34 18.38
CA PRO A 332 -14.19 -4.08 18.41
C PRO A 332 -13.90 -3.64 19.84
N LEU A 333 -12.80 -2.91 20.04
CA LEU A 333 -12.36 -2.40 21.35
C LEU A 333 -12.00 -3.49 22.37
N ASN A 334 -11.83 -4.73 21.94
CA ASN A 334 -11.33 -5.78 22.81
C ASN A 334 -9.80 -5.75 22.89
N PHE A 335 -9.26 -6.13 24.03
CA PHE A 335 -7.82 -6.25 24.18
C PHE A 335 -7.40 -7.65 23.71
N LEU A 336 -6.85 -7.74 22.50
CA LEU A 336 -6.61 -9.01 21.79
C LEU A 336 -5.67 -9.93 22.56
N TYR A 337 -4.72 -9.38 23.31
CA TYR A 337 -3.84 -10.13 24.21
C TYR A 337 -4.62 -10.96 25.23
N SER A 338 -5.64 -10.37 25.89
CA SER A 338 -6.45 -11.09 26.86
C SER A 338 -7.30 -12.19 26.22
N VAL A 339 -7.75 -11.97 24.99
CA VAL A 339 -8.51 -12.98 24.24
C VAL A 339 -7.61 -14.15 23.86
N GLN A 340 -6.38 -13.88 23.44
CA GLN A 340 -5.39 -14.89 23.12
C GLN A 340 -5.10 -15.79 24.32
N HIS A 341 -4.83 -15.21 25.48
CA HIS A 341 -4.63 -15.97 26.73
C HIS A 341 -5.82 -16.87 27.07
N SER A 342 -7.04 -16.40 26.81
CA SER A 342 -8.25 -17.21 27.01
C SER A 342 -8.37 -18.38 26.02
N ASN A 343 -7.60 -18.36 24.92
CA ASN A 343 -7.57 -19.34 23.85
C ASN A 343 -6.29 -20.22 23.87
N ASP A 344 -5.64 -20.38 25.02
CA ASP A 344 -4.43 -21.22 25.23
C ASP A 344 -3.16 -20.70 24.53
N ASP A 345 -3.02 -19.42 24.26
CA ASP A 345 -1.82 -18.77 23.69
C ASP A 345 -1.26 -19.43 22.39
N LYS A 346 -2.13 -19.99 21.57
CA LYS A 346 -1.73 -20.68 20.33
C LYS A 346 -1.62 -19.75 19.13
N ASP A 347 -2.13 -18.53 19.26
CA ASP A 347 -2.25 -17.58 18.18
C ASP A 347 -1.05 -16.64 18.12
N ASN A 348 -0.86 -15.98 17.01
CA ASN A 348 0.23 -15.04 16.84
C ASN A 348 -0.26 -13.60 17.11
N LEU A 349 0.12 -13.05 18.26
CA LEU A 349 -0.15 -11.67 18.65
C LEU A 349 0.99 -10.75 18.22
N VAL A 350 0.63 -9.67 17.52
CA VAL A 350 1.58 -8.65 17.10
C VAL A 350 1.18 -7.27 17.60
N LEU A 351 2.16 -6.44 17.95
CA LEU A 351 1.94 -5.05 18.33
C LEU A 351 2.75 -4.09 17.45
N GLY A 352 2.18 -2.93 17.20
CA GLY A 352 2.80 -1.86 16.42
C GLY A 352 2.65 -0.51 17.10
N PHE A 353 3.72 0.29 17.04
CA PHE A 353 3.73 1.68 17.49
C PHE A 353 4.31 2.54 16.38
N ASP A 354 3.76 3.71 16.18
CA ASP A 354 4.33 4.66 15.23
C ASP A 354 4.12 6.10 15.68
N ALA A 355 4.98 6.96 15.13
CA ALA A 355 4.89 8.39 15.31
C ALA A 355 5.19 9.10 14.00
N ASN A 356 4.46 10.18 13.75
CA ASN A 356 4.62 11.01 12.59
C ASN A 356 4.61 12.48 13.06
N TRP A 357 5.70 13.18 12.82
CA TRP A 357 5.89 14.54 13.31
C TRP A 357 6.44 15.48 12.23
N ARG A 358 5.78 16.60 12.05
CA ARG A 358 6.26 17.70 11.22
C ARG A 358 6.74 18.86 12.10
N PRO A 359 8.03 18.88 12.49
CA PRO A 359 8.57 19.93 13.37
C PRO A 359 8.46 21.32 12.73
N VAL A 360 8.77 21.41 11.46
CA VAL A 360 8.69 22.63 10.65
C VAL A 360 8.07 22.30 9.28
N ARG A 361 7.62 23.33 8.57
CA ARG A 361 7.11 23.15 7.21
C ARG A 361 8.24 22.65 6.29
N GLY A 362 7.92 21.65 5.50
CA GLY A 362 8.86 21.04 4.57
C GLY A 362 9.70 19.92 5.16
N VAL A 363 9.57 19.62 6.47
CA VAL A 363 10.29 18.52 7.13
C VAL A 363 9.31 17.65 7.90
N ARG A 364 9.26 16.37 7.59
CA ARG A 364 8.48 15.35 8.29
C ARG A 364 9.40 14.24 8.76
N LEU A 365 9.36 13.94 10.05
CA LEU A 365 10.04 12.84 10.71
C LEU A 365 9.02 11.77 11.05
N TYR A 366 9.37 10.52 10.90
CA TYR A 366 8.48 9.41 11.24
C TYR A 366 9.27 8.19 11.69
N GLY A 367 8.59 7.32 12.43
CA GLY A 367 9.14 6.05 12.86
C GLY A 367 8.05 5.04 13.16
N GLU A 368 8.40 3.76 13.02
CA GLU A 368 7.58 2.60 13.34
C GLU A 368 8.39 1.62 14.18
N ALA A 369 7.71 0.94 15.09
CA ALA A 369 8.22 -0.21 15.83
C ALA A 369 7.17 -1.33 15.76
N PHE A 370 7.62 -2.54 15.49
CA PHE A 370 6.80 -3.74 15.42
C PHE A 370 7.37 -4.81 16.34
N PHE A 371 6.51 -5.52 17.03
CA PHE A 371 6.85 -6.58 17.95
C PHE A 371 5.99 -7.80 17.65
N ASP A 372 6.65 -8.91 17.40
CA ASP A 372 6.08 -10.22 17.15
C ASP A 372 6.43 -11.11 18.35
N ASP A 373 5.43 -11.57 19.10
CA ASP A 373 5.60 -12.26 20.38
C ASP A 373 6.43 -11.46 21.41
N ILE A 374 5.78 -10.61 22.20
CA ILE A 374 6.49 -9.72 23.12
C ILE A 374 6.96 -10.43 24.38
N VAL A 375 8.25 -10.63 24.47
CA VAL A 375 8.95 -10.94 25.73
C VAL A 375 9.74 -9.69 26.15
N VAL A 376 9.19 -8.92 27.10
CA VAL A 376 9.75 -7.60 27.48
C VAL A 376 11.22 -7.70 27.92
N SER A 377 11.60 -8.75 28.64
CA SER A 377 12.99 -8.99 29.06
C SER A 377 13.94 -9.27 27.89
N ALA A 378 13.42 -9.74 26.75
CA ALA A 378 14.23 -10.04 25.57
C ALA A 378 14.46 -8.83 24.66
N LEU A 379 13.68 -7.74 24.77
CA LEU A 379 13.72 -6.59 23.85
C LEU A 379 15.10 -5.91 23.74
N THR A 380 15.92 -6.00 24.78
CA THR A 380 17.27 -5.43 24.81
C THR A 380 18.38 -6.44 24.55
N THR A 381 18.04 -7.70 24.31
CA THR A 381 18.99 -8.80 24.11
C THR A 381 19.05 -9.24 22.64
N SER A 382 20.02 -10.11 22.33
CA SER A 382 20.08 -10.81 21.04
C SER A 382 19.40 -12.18 21.06
N SER A 383 18.56 -12.47 22.07
CA SER A 383 17.77 -13.69 22.16
C SER A 383 16.86 -13.87 20.93
N GLY A 384 16.60 -15.11 20.54
CA GLY A 384 15.63 -15.47 19.51
C GLY A 384 14.22 -14.96 19.81
N SER A 385 13.86 -14.82 21.10
CA SER A 385 12.60 -14.23 21.54
C SER A 385 12.49 -12.72 21.29
N ASN A 386 13.57 -12.04 20.86
CA ASN A 386 13.50 -10.63 20.45
C ASN A 386 13.10 -10.50 19.00
N LYS A 387 11.85 -10.76 18.68
CA LYS A 387 11.27 -10.60 17.36
C LYS A 387 10.75 -9.17 17.18
N SER A 388 11.63 -8.23 16.92
CA SER A 388 11.28 -6.81 16.75
C SER A 388 11.78 -6.24 15.43
N ALA A 389 11.03 -5.26 14.89
CA ALA A 389 11.42 -4.51 13.71
C ALA A 389 11.22 -3.02 13.93
N TYR A 390 12.03 -2.21 13.25
CA TYR A 390 12.03 -0.76 13.38
C TYR A 390 12.22 -0.09 12.03
N THR A 391 11.51 1.00 11.81
CA THR A 391 11.71 1.88 10.67
C THR A 391 11.78 3.32 11.17
N ALA A 392 12.69 4.11 10.61
CA ALA A 392 12.77 5.55 10.86
C ALA A 392 13.11 6.29 9.57
N GLY A 393 12.54 7.45 9.37
CA GLY A 393 12.77 8.21 8.16
C GLY A 393 12.53 9.70 8.30
N VAL A 394 13.06 10.41 7.30
CA VAL A 394 12.83 11.82 7.08
C VAL A 394 12.31 12.03 5.66
N HIS A 395 11.25 12.81 5.54
CA HIS A 395 10.73 13.28 4.25
C HIS A 395 10.82 14.80 4.18
N LEU A 396 11.40 15.27 3.09
CA LEU A 396 11.61 16.68 2.81
C LEU A 396 10.74 17.09 1.62
N ALA A 397 10.07 18.22 1.71
CA ALA A 397 9.32 18.80 0.60
C ALA A 397 9.58 20.30 0.51
N GLY A 398 10.01 20.76 -0.64
CA GLY A 398 10.24 22.18 -0.86
C GLY A 398 8.92 22.97 -0.76
N VAL A 399 8.97 24.11 -0.08
CA VAL A 399 7.77 24.88 0.28
C VAL A 399 7.58 26.11 -0.61
N ARG A 400 8.65 26.66 -1.17
CA ARG A 400 8.61 27.93 -1.92
C ARG A 400 9.57 27.96 -3.10
N GLY A 401 9.21 28.74 -4.12
CA GLY A 401 10.06 29.00 -5.28
C GLY A 401 10.43 27.72 -6.03
N PHE A 402 11.59 27.68 -6.64
CA PHE A 402 12.08 26.53 -7.39
C PHE A 402 12.19 25.26 -6.54
N ALA A 403 12.53 25.36 -5.27
CA ALA A 403 12.58 24.23 -4.34
C ALA A 403 11.22 23.51 -4.21
N SER A 404 10.09 24.18 -4.48
CA SER A 404 8.76 23.56 -4.41
C SER A 404 8.56 22.44 -5.44
N HIS A 405 9.41 22.36 -6.46
CA HIS A 405 9.37 21.26 -7.44
C HIS A 405 10.01 19.96 -6.92
N PHE A 406 10.70 20.01 -5.79
CA PHE A 406 11.43 18.87 -5.26
C PHE A 406 10.80 18.33 -3.99
N ASP A 407 10.82 17.03 -3.85
CA ASP A 407 10.59 16.30 -2.61
C ASP A 407 11.47 15.04 -2.59
N GLY A 408 11.70 14.49 -1.41
CA GLY A 408 12.51 13.30 -1.26
C GLY A 408 12.73 12.96 0.20
N GLY A 409 13.51 11.93 0.47
CA GLY A 409 13.78 11.52 1.84
C GLY A 409 14.75 10.37 1.94
N ILE A 410 15.04 10.05 3.18
CA ILE A 410 15.86 8.89 3.56
C ILE A 410 15.05 8.08 4.56
N GLU A 411 15.08 6.76 4.40
CA GLU A 411 14.42 5.82 5.30
C GLU A 411 15.38 4.66 5.61
N TYR A 412 15.43 4.26 6.88
CA TYR A 412 16.15 3.10 7.35
C TYR A 412 15.18 2.14 8.02
N SER A 413 15.26 0.86 7.67
CA SER A 413 14.48 -0.21 8.26
C SER A 413 15.40 -1.33 8.73
N LYS A 414 15.06 -1.93 9.87
CA LYS A 414 15.74 -3.07 10.45
C LYS A 414 14.71 -4.08 10.92
N ILE A 415 14.81 -5.30 10.44
CA ILE A 415 13.97 -6.44 10.82
C ILE A 415 14.88 -7.49 11.43
N ARG A 416 14.65 -7.85 12.69
CA ARG A 416 15.46 -8.86 13.38
C ARG A 416 15.17 -10.27 12.87
N PRO A 417 16.02 -11.27 13.23
CA PRO A 417 15.77 -12.67 12.92
C PRO A 417 14.38 -13.12 13.40
N PHE A 418 13.76 -14.04 12.65
CA PHE A 418 12.49 -14.71 12.95
C PHE A 418 11.24 -13.81 13.03
N VAL A 419 11.32 -12.51 12.80
CA VAL A 419 10.15 -11.62 12.69
C VAL A 419 9.23 -12.12 11.59
N TYR A 420 7.90 -12.05 11.79
CA TYR A 420 6.84 -12.56 10.93
C TYR A 420 6.72 -14.09 10.83
N SER A 421 7.68 -14.86 11.35
CA SER A 421 7.57 -16.32 11.44
C SER A 421 6.90 -16.74 12.75
N HIS A 422 6.24 -17.89 12.76
CA HIS A 422 5.62 -18.44 13.96
C HIS A 422 5.86 -19.95 14.05
N VAL A 423 5.95 -20.50 15.26
CA VAL A 423 6.16 -21.94 15.49
C VAL A 423 5.08 -22.79 14.81
N PHE A 424 3.84 -22.32 14.82
CA PHE A 424 2.77 -22.89 14.00
C PHE A 424 2.72 -22.14 12.67
N ALA A 425 3.10 -22.81 11.59
CA ALA A 425 3.23 -22.18 10.27
C ALA A 425 1.93 -21.49 9.79
N VAL A 426 0.76 -22.03 10.14
CA VAL A 426 -0.54 -21.41 9.82
C VAL A 426 -0.67 -20.01 10.43
N ASN A 427 -0.08 -19.78 11.61
CA ASN A 427 -0.14 -18.52 12.34
C ASN A 427 1.00 -17.56 12.00
N ALA A 428 1.89 -17.90 11.05
CA ALA A 428 2.89 -16.95 10.54
C ALA A 428 2.19 -15.67 10.04
N TYR A 429 2.83 -14.51 10.20
CA TYR A 429 2.28 -13.21 9.83
C TYR A 429 2.29 -13.00 8.31
N THR A 430 1.55 -13.84 7.60
CA THR A 430 1.53 -13.90 6.13
C THR A 430 0.11 -14.00 5.58
N HIS A 431 -0.03 -13.58 4.32
CA HIS A 431 -1.15 -13.92 3.44
C HIS A 431 -0.58 -14.54 2.17
N TRP A 432 -1.07 -15.73 1.78
CA TRP A 432 -0.38 -16.58 0.81
C TRP A 432 1.06 -16.83 1.26
N THR A 433 2.01 -16.47 0.40
CA THR A 433 3.45 -16.61 0.66
C THR A 433 4.13 -15.30 1.11
N SER A 434 3.37 -14.22 1.31
CA SER A 434 3.91 -12.89 1.59
C SER A 434 3.65 -12.44 3.00
N PRO A 435 4.58 -11.70 3.63
CA PRO A 435 4.32 -11.07 4.90
C PRO A 435 3.20 -10.03 4.77
N LEU A 436 2.35 -9.94 5.78
CA LEU A 436 1.36 -8.86 5.91
C LEU A 436 2.02 -7.50 6.19
N GLY A 437 3.18 -7.54 6.84
CA GLY A 437 4.02 -6.38 7.08
C GLY A 437 4.96 -6.07 5.92
N TYR A 438 6.12 -5.50 6.23
CA TYR A 438 7.09 -5.12 5.22
C TYR A 438 7.65 -6.36 4.50
N THR A 439 7.73 -6.30 3.18
CA THR A 439 8.23 -7.40 2.33
C THR A 439 9.74 -7.63 2.44
N LEU A 440 10.45 -6.80 3.19
CA LEU A 440 11.82 -7.06 3.57
C LEU A 440 11.88 -8.32 4.46
N GLU A 441 12.64 -9.31 4.05
CA GLU A 441 12.79 -10.56 4.81
C GLU A 441 13.34 -10.32 6.22
N PRO A 442 13.05 -11.20 7.19
CA PRO A 442 13.69 -11.15 8.51
C PRO A 442 15.21 -11.13 8.43
N ASN A 443 15.87 -10.78 9.53
CA ASN A 443 17.33 -10.64 9.64
C ASN A 443 17.93 -9.73 8.56
N SER A 444 17.23 -8.61 8.29
CA SER A 444 17.62 -7.66 7.25
C SER A 444 17.66 -6.23 7.76
N GLU A 445 18.53 -5.45 7.14
CA GLU A 445 18.46 -3.99 7.20
C GLU A 445 18.40 -3.40 5.79
N PHE A 446 17.74 -2.27 5.68
CA PHE A 446 17.52 -1.58 4.42
C PHE A 446 17.62 -0.08 4.62
N ILE A 447 18.44 0.56 3.83
CA ILE A 447 18.51 2.02 3.75
C ILE A 447 18.19 2.48 2.34
N THR A 448 17.36 3.48 2.21
CA THR A 448 17.01 4.07 0.92
C THR A 448 17.05 5.58 0.98
N ALA A 449 17.42 6.18 -0.15
CA ALA A 449 17.35 7.61 -0.39
C ALA A 449 16.62 7.85 -1.72
N GLU A 450 15.74 8.83 -1.74
CA GLU A 450 14.96 9.21 -2.91
C GLU A 450 14.93 10.72 -3.07
N LEU A 451 15.08 11.19 -4.30
CA LEU A 451 14.85 12.56 -4.71
C LEU A 451 13.91 12.57 -5.91
N ARG A 452 12.84 13.36 -5.84
CA ARG A 452 11.87 13.53 -6.90
C ARG A 452 11.78 14.99 -7.29
N GLY A 453 11.89 15.27 -8.58
CA GLY A 453 11.62 16.56 -9.21
C GLY A 453 10.37 16.48 -10.06
N THR A 454 9.40 17.36 -9.82
CA THR A 454 8.15 17.40 -10.60
C THR A 454 8.07 18.71 -11.37
N PHE A 455 8.10 18.61 -12.70
CA PHE A 455 8.06 19.72 -13.66
C PHE A 455 7.00 19.40 -14.71
N TYR A 456 5.75 19.53 -14.32
CA TYR A 456 4.63 19.11 -15.18
C TYR A 456 4.82 19.48 -16.65
N PRO A 457 4.64 18.55 -17.60
CA PRO A 457 4.13 17.19 -17.46
C PRO A 457 5.20 16.12 -17.15
N LEU A 458 6.41 16.51 -16.78
CA LEU A 458 7.51 15.61 -16.50
C LEU A 458 7.73 15.43 -14.99
N GLN A 459 8.03 14.20 -14.59
CA GLN A 459 8.53 13.87 -13.28
C GLN A 459 9.84 13.09 -13.42
N VAL A 460 10.84 13.49 -12.66
CA VAL A 460 12.14 12.82 -12.59
C VAL A 460 12.32 12.28 -11.17
N ARG A 461 12.74 11.03 -11.06
CA ARG A 461 13.04 10.39 -9.78
C ARG A 461 14.44 9.81 -9.82
N LEU A 462 15.20 10.04 -8.76
CA LEU A 462 16.47 9.39 -8.48
C LEU A 462 16.31 8.58 -7.20
N CYS A 463 16.83 7.36 -7.17
CA CYS A 463 16.78 6.51 -5.99
C CYS A 463 18.07 5.73 -5.83
N ALA A 464 18.44 5.51 -4.59
CA ALA A 464 19.51 4.60 -4.21
C ALA A 464 19.08 3.83 -2.97
N TRP A 465 19.42 2.54 -2.91
CA TRP A 465 19.20 1.76 -1.72
C TRP A 465 20.27 0.70 -1.53
N ARG A 466 20.44 0.29 -0.28
CA ARG A 466 21.28 -0.82 0.12
C ARG A 466 20.53 -1.71 1.10
N GLN A 467 20.62 -3.01 0.88
CA GLN A 467 20.09 -4.06 1.73
C GLN A 467 21.23 -4.96 2.19
N ASN A 468 21.21 -5.33 3.47
CA ASN A 468 22.00 -6.41 4.02
C ASN A 468 21.04 -7.45 4.59
N HIS A 469 21.28 -8.74 4.32
CA HIS A 469 20.41 -9.83 4.74
C HIS A 469 21.24 -10.99 5.24
N GLY A 470 21.01 -11.42 6.49
CA GLY A 470 21.66 -12.57 7.12
C GLY A 470 20.83 -13.83 6.95
N SER A 471 21.49 -14.98 6.75
CA SER A 471 20.80 -16.24 6.42
C SER A 471 20.11 -16.89 7.62
N VAL A 472 20.58 -16.71 8.85
CA VAL A 472 20.00 -17.37 10.05
C VAL A 472 18.76 -16.64 10.53
N GLY A 473 17.61 -17.34 10.61
CA GLY A 473 16.31 -16.71 10.92
C GLY A 473 15.93 -15.64 9.88
N GLY A 474 16.46 -15.75 8.68
CA GLY A 474 16.33 -14.80 7.60
C GLY A 474 15.11 -15.04 6.70
N SER A 475 14.27 -16.02 7.00
CA SER A 475 13.11 -16.35 6.20
C SER A 475 11.85 -16.42 7.07
N ILE A 476 10.74 -15.90 6.56
CA ILE A 476 9.42 -16.06 7.20
C ILE A 476 8.96 -17.53 7.27
N TYR A 477 9.60 -18.41 6.51
CA TYR A 477 9.35 -19.86 6.49
C TYR A 477 10.22 -20.63 7.45
N GLU A 478 11.14 -19.97 8.13
CA GLU A 478 12.02 -20.54 9.14
C GLU A 478 11.49 -20.16 10.54
N PRO A 479 10.67 -21.00 11.17
CA PRO A 479 10.17 -20.69 12.51
C PRO A 479 11.29 -20.85 13.54
N LEU A 480 11.27 -20.02 14.58
CA LEU A 480 12.12 -20.21 15.72
C LEU A 480 11.67 -21.47 16.47
N ASN A 481 12.61 -22.38 16.74
CA ASN A 481 12.34 -23.53 17.58
C ASN A 481 12.21 -23.09 19.06
N ASP A 482 11.15 -23.50 19.73
CA ASP A 482 10.91 -23.18 21.14
C ASP A 482 12.06 -23.59 22.07
N ALA A 483 12.75 -24.69 21.78
CA ALA A 483 13.91 -25.12 22.53
C ALA A 483 15.12 -24.17 22.39
N ALA A 484 15.16 -23.39 21.33
CA ALA A 484 16.26 -22.47 21.00
C ALA A 484 15.85 -20.97 21.17
N LYS A 485 14.72 -20.69 21.77
CA LYS A 485 14.19 -19.32 21.91
C LYS A 485 15.09 -18.39 22.73
N ASP A 486 15.82 -18.96 23.68
CA ASP A 486 16.73 -18.23 24.55
C ASP A 486 18.16 -18.16 23.98
N ASP A 487 18.45 -18.89 22.90
CA ASP A 487 19.73 -18.82 22.23
C ASP A 487 19.98 -17.43 21.64
N LEU A 488 21.26 -17.08 21.51
CA LEU A 488 21.66 -15.78 20.98
C LEU A 488 21.70 -15.80 19.45
N TYR A 489 20.91 -14.97 18.85
CA TYR A 489 20.91 -14.71 17.42
C TYR A 489 21.31 -13.25 17.16
N PRO A 490 22.61 -12.96 16.97
CA PRO A 490 23.04 -11.62 16.64
C PRO A 490 22.40 -11.17 15.33
N PHE A 491 22.16 -9.87 15.24
CA PHE A 491 21.63 -9.29 14.01
C PHE A 491 22.60 -9.51 12.84
N LEU A 492 22.08 -9.86 11.68
CA LEU A 492 22.81 -10.31 10.49
C LEU A 492 23.62 -11.61 10.73
N ALA A 493 23.11 -12.52 11.57
CA ALA A 493 23.71 -13.82 11.77
C ALA A 493 23.69 -14.68 10.50
N GLY A 494 24.72 -15.54 10.36
CA GLY A 494 24.90 -16.41 9.20
C GLY A 494 25.63 -15.73 8.04
N ASP A 495 25.46 -16.28 6.84
CA ASP A 495 26.01 -15.69 5.62
C ASP A 495 25.25 -14.42 5.26
N VAL A 496 25.97 -13.32 5.05
CA VAL A 496 25.37 -12.02 4.76
C VAL A 496 25.43 -11.73 3.27
N VAL A 497 24.26 -11.53 2.69
CA VAL A 497 24.09 -11.06 1.31
C VAL A 497 23.91 -9.55 1.32
N HIS A 498 24.75 -8.85 0.58
CA HIS A 498 24.63 -7.42 0.34
C HIS A 498 24.03 -7.18 -1.05
N ALA A 499 23.08 -6.26 -1.12
CA ALA A 499 22.52 -5.80 -2.39
C ALA A 499 22.46 -4.28 -2.40
N THR A 500 22.83 -3.67 -3.54
CA THR A 500 22.79 -2.23 -3.75
C THR A 500 22.12 -1.94 -5.09
N ARG A 501 21.29 -0.90 -5.14
CA ARG A 501 20.68 -0.41 -6.37
C ARG A 501 20.78 1.10 -6.42
N ILE A 502 21.19 1.61 -7.57
CA ILE A 502 21.20 3.03 -7.88
C ILE A 502 20.48 3.20 -9.22
N GLY A 503 19.51 4.08 -9.28
CA GLY A 503 18.75 4.26 -10.49
C GLY A 503 17.99 5.56 -10.56
N GLY A 504 17.32 5.73 -11.68
CA GLY A 504 16.48 6.88 -11.93
C GLY A 504 15.40 6.60 -12.96
N SER A 505 14.34 7.37 -12.90
CA SER A 505 13.24 7.28 -13.86
C SER A 505 12.78 8.65 -14.30
N VAL A 506 12.28 8.70 -15.52
CA VAL A 506 11.54 9.83 -16.08
C VAL A 506 10.14 9.34 -16.41
N GLU A 507 9.15 10.05 -15.91
CA GLU A 507 7.75 9.83 -16.22
C GLU A 507 7.21 11.07 -16.93
N TRP A 508 6.55 10.86 -18.05
CA TRP A 508 5.91 11.90 -18.82
C TRP A 508 4.41 11.61 -18.96
N GLU A 509 3.62 12.55 -18.50
CA GLU A 509 2.19 12.50 -18.72
C GLU A 509 1.85 13.07 -20.08
N ALA A 510 1.82 12.18 -21.07
CA ALA A 510 1.59 12.52 -22.49
C ALA A 510 0.16 13.00 -22.74
N LEU A 511 -0.82 12.39 -22.07
CA LEU A 511 -2.23 12.77 -22.02
C LEU A 511 -2.72 12.65 -20.58
N PRO A 512 -3.84 13.24 -20.19
CA PRO A 512 -4.43 13.00 -18.89
C PRO A 512 -4.57 11.51 -18.62
N ASN A 513 -4.01 11.09 -17.47
CA ASN A 513 -3.97 9.69 -17.04
C ASN A 513 -3.21 8.71 -17.95
N LEU A 514 -2.61 9.16 -19.06
CA LEU A 514 -1.67 8.37 -19.86
C LEU A 514 -0.25 8.76 -19.49
N ARG A 515 0.44 7.87 -18.81
CA ARG A 515 1.81 8.06 -18.36
C ARG A 515 2.75 7.14 -19.10
N LEU A 516 3.81 7.72 -19.63
CA LEU A 516 4.94 7.00 -20.20
C LEU A 516 6.09 7.08 -19.20
N ARG A 517 6.72 5.93 -18.92
CA ARG A 517 7.82 5.85 -17.96
C ARG A 517 9.01 5.13 -18.58
N ILE A 518 10.19 5.66 -18.31
CA ILE A 518 11.47 4.99 -18.56
C ILE A 518 12.26 5.04 -17.26
N GLU A 519 12.86 3.91 -16.90
CA GLU A 519 13.67 3.75 -15.70
C GLU A 519 14.92 2.95 -16.02
N GLY A 520 16.07 3.36 -15.48
CA GLY A 520 17.32 2.62 -15.55
C GLY A 520 17.89 2.41 -14.16
N ASN A 521 18.37 1.19 -13.89
CA ASN A 521 18.91 0.80 -12.60
C ASN A 521 20.21 0.03 -12.76
N HIS A 522 21.19 0.34 -11.95
CA HIS A 522 22.37 -0.48 -11.72
C HIS A 522 22.21 -1.24 -10.42
N CYS A 523 22.33 -2.56 -10.47
CA CYS A 523 22.14 -3.46 -9.35
C CYS A 523 23.40 -4.27 -9.10
N GLU A 524 23.86 -4.31 -7.86
CA GLU A 524 24.95 -5.13 -7.39
C GLU A 524 24.45 -6.07 -6.29
N ARG A 525 24.90 -7.32 -6.29
CA ARG A 525 24.55 -8.29 -5.25
C ARG A 525 25.70 -9.24 -5.00
N THR A 526 26.01 -9.53 -3.74
CA THR A 526 27.01 -10.54 -3.35
C THR A 526 26.73 -11.89 -4.01
N GLY A 527 27.72 -12.46 -4.68
CA GLY A 527 27.62 -13.76 -5.34
C GLY A 527 26.88 -13.75 -6.69
N SER A 528 26.61 -12.58 -7.26
CA SER A 528 26.08 -12.45 -8.61
C SER A 528 26.81 -11.33 -9.35
N ASP A 529 26.79 -11.40 -10.69
CA ASP A 529 27.34 -10.32 -11.52
C ASP A 529 26.51 -9.04 -11.36
N ASN A 530 27.18 -7.91 -11.49
CA ASN A 530 26.53 -6.61 -11.58
C ASN A 530 25.64 -6.57 -12.82
N ARG A 531 24.48 -5.98 -12.71
CA ARG A 531 23.52 -5.94 -13.81
C ARG A 531 22.93 -4.56 -14.02
N LEU A 532 22.63 -4.29 -15.27
CA LEU A 532 21.81 -3.17 -15.69
C LEU A 532 20.38 -3.66 -15.94
N GLU A 533 19.42 -2.93 -15.43
CA GLU A 533 18.00 -3.18 -15.63
C GLU A 533 17.35 -1.93 -16.22
N TRP A 534 16.69 -2.09 -17.34
CA TRP A 534 15.89 -1.06 -17.96
C TRP A 534 14.42 -1.41 -17.92
N ARG A 535 13.59 -0.45 -17.59
CA ARG A 535 12.13 -0.58 -17.64
C ARG A 535 11.55 0.53 -18.48
N GLY A 536 10.65 0.19 -19.38
CA GLY A 536 9.91 1.14 -20.16
C GLY A 536 8.45 0.71 -20.23
N GLY A 537 7.54 1.68 -20.30
CA GLY A 537 6.15 1.30 -20.43
C GLY A 537 5.20 2.48 -20.40
N PHE A 538 3.94 2.16 -20.52
CA PHE A 538 2.87 3.11 -20.31
C PHE A 538 1.79 2.53 -19.40
N ALA A 539 1.12 3.42 -18.68
CA ALA A 539 -0.10 3.12 -17.94
C ALA A 539 -1.17 4.15 -18.30
N TRP A 540 -2.33 3.66 -18.66
CA TRP A 540 -3.48 4.48 -18.98
C TRP A 540 -4.64 4.09 -18.06
N ASN A 541 -4.97 4.96 -17.13
CA ASN A 541 -6.05 4.80 -16.19
C ASN A 541 -7.02 5.97 -16.39
N LEU A 542 -8.02 5.78 -17.20
CA LEU A 542 -9.06 6.78 -17.45
C LEU A 542 -10.00 6.95 -16.27
#